data_be2783ca48e39d6e56c2e79af0d09dc4
#
_entry.id   be2783ca48e39d6e56c2e79af0d09dc4
#
_cell.length_a   1.000
_cell.length_b   1.000
_cell.length_c   1.000
_cell.angle_alpha   90.00
_cell.angle_beta   90.00
_cell.angle_gamma   90.00
#
_symmetry.space_group_name_H-M   'P 1'
#
loop_
_entity.id
_entity.type
_entity.pdbx_description
1 polymer ?
#
loop_
_entity_poly.entity_id
_entity_poly.type
_entity_poly.pdbx_seq_one_letter_code
_entity_poly.pdbx_strand_id
1 'polypeptide(L)'
;MTILLIAGFIITPSLSNLAYAQLSQKKVFRLGYFPNINHAQALIGVGNGDYQKVLGNNIELKTLTFNAGPSATEALLANQIDAAYIGPNPTVNGYVVSEGKALRVISGVASGGAVFIVRNDSGIQSTKDFAGKKFASPQIGNTQDVALRKYLLDNGFKTKDKGGNVEVLPIKNPDILILFLKKEIDGAWVPEPWGEKLIKEGNGRLFLDERSLWPADKFVTANIIVNPEYLKNNPDVIKKFLEAHVNETQWINEHKEEALKTFNFELKKLTGQTIPDDQLKEAFSRLELTYDPLQETLIKSANDAFEIGYLGKTKPDLSGLYDLKILDEILKEKGLQGIAGPENQTTTGSNASSGTTIPTLTANLRNTIVA
;
A
#
# COMPACT_ATOMS: atom_id res chain seq x y z
N MET A 1 7.22 -93.77 20.43
CA MET A 1 7.25 -92.48 21.10
C MET A 1 8.08 -91.51 20.24
N THR A 2 7.38 -90.80 19.38
CA THR A 2 8.01 -89.97 18.29
C THR A 2 7.91 -88.52 18.73
N ILE A 3 9.03 -87.86 18.95
CA ILE A 3 9.14 -86.47 19.36
C ILE A 3 9.21 -85.58 18.08
N LEU A 4 8.20 -84.78 17.89
CA LEU A 4 8.11 -83.80 16.82
C LEU A 4 8.77 -82.47 17.28
N LEU A 5 9.91 -82.11 16.67
CA LEU A 5 10.55 -80.81 16.86
C LEU A 5 9.90 -79.79 15.94
N ILE A 6 9.18 -78.82 16.52
CA ILE A 6 8.66 -77.67 15.82
C ILE A 6 9.73 -76.57 15.83
N ALA A 7 10.34 -76.29 14.68
CA ALA A 7 11.22 -75.13 14.51
C ALA A 7 10.38 -73.87 14.27
N GLY A 8 10.34 -72.96 15.27
CA GLY A 8 9.70 -71.66 15.15
C GLY A 8 10.58 -70.70 14.32
N PHE A 9 10.08 -70.26 13.17
CA PHE A 9 10.65 -69.18 12.38
C PHE A 9 10.26 -67.85 13.01
N ILE A 10 11.22 -67.16 13.66
CA ILE A 10 11.07 -65.79 14.11
C ILE A 10 11.29 -64.89 12.89
N ILE A 11 10.21 -64.34 12.37
CA ILE A 11 10.26 -63.29 11.35
C ILE A 11 10.51 -61.97 12.08
N THR A 12 11.76 -61.49 12.05
CA THR A 12 12.10 -60.13 12.49
C THR A 12 11.60 -59.13 11.44
N PRO A 13 10.70 -58.18 11.77
CA PRO A 13 10.35 -57.15 10.81
C PRO A 13 11.56 -56.24 10.61
N SER A 14 12.02 -56.14 9.38
CA SER A 14 13.11 -55.26 8.97
C SER A 14 12.73 -53.80 9.24
N LEU A 15 13.49 -53.15 10.08
CA LEU A 15 13.44 -51.72 10.45
C LEU A 15 13.76 -50.74 9.27
N SER A 16 13.75 -51.23 8.04
CA SER A 16 14.14 -50.46 6.84
C SER A 16 13.02 -49.61 6.18
N ASN A 17 11.80 -49.60 6.71
CA ASN A 17 10.67 -48.85 6.10
C ASN A 17 10.17 -47.61 6.87
N LEU A 18 10.90 -47.13 7.88
CA LEU A 18 10.53 -45.91 8.61
C LEU A 18 11.20 -44.62 8.10
N ALA A 19 12.01 -44.73 7.04
CA ALA A 19 12.74 -43.56 6.49
C ALA A 19 12.02 -42.89 5.27
N TYR A 20 10.88 -43.37 4.87
CA TYR A 20 10.13 -42.86 3.69
C TYR A 20 8.81 -42.22 4.07
N ALA A 21 8.79 -41.13 4.76
CA ALA A 21 7.65 -40.17 4.71
C ALA A 21 7.89 -38.95 5.59
N GLN A 22 9.06 -38.38 5.65
CA GLN A 22 9.14 -36.96 5.95
C GLN A 22 9.08 -36.22 4.60
N LEU A 23 7.93 -36.31 3.93
CA LEU A 23 7.51 -35.33 2.93
C LEU A 23 7.56 -34.00 3.68
N SER A 24 8.61 -33.21 3.46
CA SER A 24 8.71 -31.89 4.07
C SER A 24 7.44 -31.13 3.69
N GLN A 25 6.57 -30.93 4.65
CA GLN A 25 5.35 -30.16 4.44
C GLN A 25 5.81 -28.78 3.93
N LYS A 26 5.36 -28.41 2.73
CA LYS A 26 5.70 -27.11 2.16
C LYS A 26 5.28 -26.03 3.14
N LYS A 27 6.15 -25.06 3.40
CA LYS A 27 5.76 -23.85 4.11
C LYS A 27 4.69 -23.15 3.26
N VAL A 28 3.63 -22.63 3.88
CA VAL A 28 2.61 -21.84 3.20
C VAL A 28 2.86 -20.37 3.50
N PHE A 29 2.85 -19.53 2.45
CA PHE A 29 2.88 -18.09 2.55
C PHE A 29 1.61 -17.52 1.93
N ARG A 30 0.77 -16.84 2.74
CA ARG A 30 -0.53 -16.31 2.34
C ARG A 30 -0.42 -14.79 2.17
N LEU A 31 -0.54 -14.34 0.91
CA LEU A 31 -0.36 -12.93 0.53
C LEU A 31 -1.68 -12.30 0.10
N GLY A 32 -2.03 -11.17 0.73
CA GLY A 32 -3.16 -10.32 0.33
C GLY A 32 -2.74 -9.19 -0.61
N TYR A 33 -3.55 -8.87 -1.63
CA TYR A 33 -3.35 -7.70 -2.48
C TYR A 33 -4.65 -7.26 -3.17
N PHE A 34 -4.62 -6.14 -3.91
CA PHE A 34 -5.80 -5.61 -4.60
C PHE A 34 -5.55 -5.50 -6.10
N PRO A 35 -6.60 -5.62 -6.95
CA PRO A 35 -6.48 -5.44 -8.40
C PRO A 35 -6.41 -3.93 -8.77
N ASN A 36 -5.47 -3.22 -8.17
CA ASN A 36 -5.22 -1.79 -8.37
C ASN A 36 -3.80 -1.56 -8.89
N ILE A 37 -3.57 -0.45 -9.57
CA ILE A 37 -2.27 -0.13 -10.17
C ILE A 37 -1.20 0.09 -9.10
N ASN A 38 -1.55 0.67 -7.95
CA ASN A 38 -0.63 0.84 -6.82
C ASN A 38 -0.25 -0.49 -6.12
N HIS A 39 -0.69 -1.65 -6.64
CA HIS A 39 -0.29 -3.00 -6.25
C HIS A 39 0.29 -3.78 -7.45
N ALA A 40 0.80 -3.07 -8.47
CA ALA A 40 1.25 -3.68 -9.72
C ALA A 40 2.30 -4.77 -9.52
N GLN A 41 3.24 -4.61 -8.57
CA GLN A 41 4.26 -5.62 -8.28
C GLN A 41 3.63 -6.95 -7.87
N ALA A 42 2.60 -6.92 -7.01
CA ALA A 42 1.92 -8.14 -6.61
C ALA A 42 1.12 -8.75 -7.77
N LEU A 43 0.39 -7.91 -8.52
CA LEU A 43 -0.47 -8.39 -9.60
C LEU A 43 0.35 -9.03 -10.72
N ILE A 44 1.46 -8.41 -11.13
CA ILE A 44 2.36 -8.93 -12.15
C ILE A 44 3.14 -10.13 -11.61
N GLY A 45 3.88 -9.96 -10.51
CA GLY A 45 4.80 -10.98 -10.00
C GLY A 45 4.11 -12.25 -9.50
N VAL A 46 2.87 -12.16 -8.99
CA VAL A 46 2.04 -13.32 -8.68
C VAL A 46 1.47 -13.94 -9.96
N GLY A 47 0.95 -13.12 -10.86
CA GLY A 47 0.22 -13.57 -12.03
C GLY A 47 1.09 -14.30 -13.06
N ASN A 48 2.32 -13.81 -13.28
CA ASN A 48 3.31 -14.44 -14.17
C ASN A 48 4.16 -15.53 -13.48
N GLY A 49 4.02 -15.68 -12.14
CA GLY A 49 4.70 -16.71 -11.36
C GLY A 49 6.09 -16.36 -10.86
N ASP A 50 6.57 -15.12 -11.03
CA ASP A 50 7.92 -14.72 -10.59
C ASP A 50 8.07 -14.78 -9.08
N TYR A 51 7.05 -14.44 -8.31
CA TYR A 51 7.08 -14.58 -6.86
C TYR A 51 7.22 -16.04 -6.43
N GLN A 52 6.44 -16.95 -7.02
CA GLN A 52 6.57 -18.38 -6.71
C GLN A 52 7.93 -18.93 -7.11
N LYS A 53 8.52 -18.45 -8.21
CA LYS A 53 9.85 -18.86 -8.67
C LYS A 53 10.94 -18.47 -7.67
N VAL A 54 10.90 -17.24 -7.14
CA VAL A 54 11.89 -16.77 -6.12
C VAL A 54 11.67 -17.49 -4.78
N LEU A 55 10.42 -17.72 -4.37
CA LEU A 55 10.11 -18.48 -3.16
C LEU A 55 10.61 -19.91 -3.24
N GLY A 56 10.60 -20.52 -4.44
CA GLY A 56 11.05 -21.87 -4.68
C GLY A 56 10.00 -22.94 -4.35
N ASN A 57 10.37 -24.22 -4.57
CA ASN A 57 9.41 -25.33 -4.49
C ASN A 57 9.00 -25.72 -3.06
N ASN A 58 9.77 -25.32 -2.05
CA ASN A 58 9.49 -25.65 -0.65
C ASN A 58 8.50 -24.68 0.02
N ILE A 59 8.13 -23.60 -0.66
CA ILE A 59 7.16 -22.60 -0.19
C ILE A 59 6.00 -22.57 -1.18
N GLU A 60 4.79 -22.71 -0.69
CA GLU A 60 3.55 -22.57 -1.47
C GLU A 60 3.02 -21.14 -1.27
N LEU A 61 2.97 -20.35 -2.33
CA LEU A 61 2.34 -19.05 -2.32
C LEU A 61 0.82 -19.21 -2.51
N LYS A 62 0.05 -18.78 -1.52
CA LYS A 62 -1.42 -18.64 -1.61
C LYS A 62 -1.78 -17.18 -1.61
N THR A 63 -2.71 -16.79 -2.46
CA THR A 63 -3.11 -15.38 -2.60
C THR A 63 -4.59 -15.18 -2.33
N LEU A 64 -4.90 -14.03 -1.72
CA LEU A 64 -6.26 -13.53 -1.54
C LEU A 64 -6.34 -12.11 -2.08
N THR A 65 -7.40 -11.82 -2.83
CA THR A 65 -7.66 -10.47 -3.33
C THR A 65 -8.75 -9.77 -2.54
N PHE A 66 -8.57 -8.47 -2.34
CA PHE A 66 -9.48 -7.63 -1.58
C PHE A 66 -9.92 -6.42 -2.42
N ASN A 67 -11.01 -5.78 -2.02
CA ASN A 67 -11.52 -4.56 -2.68
C ASN A 67 -11.08 -3.29 -1.96
N ALA A 68 -10.67 -3.38 -0.69
CA ALA A 68 -10.17 -2.25 0.11
C ALA A 68 -9.39 -2.72 1.35
N GLY A 69 -8.62 -1.79 1.94
CA GLY A 69 -7.69 -2.06 3.03
C GLY A 69 -8.31 -2.63 4.31
N PRO A 70 -9.42 -2.10 4.84
CA PRO A 70 -9.99 -2.61 6.08
C PRO A 70 -10.23 -4.13 6.07
N SER A 71 -10.75 -4.67 4.97
CA SER A 71 -10.96 -6.13 4.83
C SER A 71 -9.65 -6.94 4.83
N ALA A 72 -8.57 -6.39 4.26
CA ALA A 72 -7.27 -7.03 4.31
C ALA A 72 -6.65 -6.99 5.72
N THR A 73 -6.84 -5.87 6.44
CA THR A 73 -6.45 -5.76 7.85
C THR A 73 -7.17 -6.79 8.72
N GLU A 74 -8.49 -6.92 8.57
CA GLU A 74 -9.28 -7.95 9.27
C GLU A 74 -8.78 -9.37 8.98
N ALA A 75 -8.47 -9.67 7.72
CA ALA A 75 -7.92 -10.98 7.33
C ALA A 75 -6.55 -11.26 7.96
N LEU A 76 -5.68 -10.24 8.07
CA LEU A 76 -4.39 -10.37 8.76
C LEU A 76 -4.57 -10.58 10.27
N LEU A 77 -5.43 -9.79 10.92
CA LEU A 77 -5.74 -9.93 12.35
C LEU A 77 -6.37 -11.29 12.67
N ALA A 78 -7.14 -11.85 11.74
CA ALA A 78 -7.73 -13.19 11.85
C ALA A 78 -6.79 -14.34 11.44
N ASN A 79 -5.50 -14.04 11.16
CA ASN A 79 -4.52 -15.01 10.68
C ASN A 79 -4.94 -15.76 9.39
N GLN A 80 -5.76 -15.14 8.54
CA GLN A 80 -6.14 -15.69 7.24
C GLN A 80 -5.07 -15.42 6.17
N ILE A 81 -4.30 -14.34 6.32
CA ILE A 81 -3.14 -13.99 5.51
C ILE A 81 -1.94 -13.70 6.42
N ASP A 82 -0.72 -13.86 5.87
CA ASP A 82 0.55 -13.65 6.58
C ASP A 82 1.15 -12.28 6.29
N ALA A 83 0.92 -11.78 5.08
CA ALA A 83 1.33 -10.46 4.64
C ALA A 83 0.30 -9.86 3.66
N ALA A 84 0.33 -8.54 3.49
CA ALA A 84 -0.54 -7.86 2.52
C ALA A 84 0.12 -6.61 1.94
N TYR A 85 -0.17 -6.36 0.67
CA TYR A 85 -0.10 -5.04 0.07
C TYR A 85 -1.32 -4.24 0.52
N ILE A 86 -1.13 -3.03 1.06
CA ILE A 86 -2.22 -2.31 1.70
C ILE A 86 -1.91 -0.81 1.82
N GLY A 87 -2.94 0.02 1.91
CA GLY A 87 -2.79 1.46 2.11
C GLY A 87 -2.38 1.86 3.54
N PRO A 88 -1.86 3.09 3.74
CA PRO A 88 -1.36 3.55 5.03
C PRO A 88 -2.43 3.60 6.13
N ASN A 89 -3.63 4.11 5.87
CA ASN A 89 -4.63 4.26 6.94
C ASN A 89 -5.18 2.94 7.47
N PRO A 90 -5.51 1.93 6.65
CA PRO A 90 -5.81 0.59 7.14
C PRO A 90 -4.66 -0.05 7.91
N THR A 91 -3.41 0.18 7.51
CA THR A 91 -2.20 -0.24 8.24
C THR A 91 -2.16 0.38 9.63
N VAL A 92 -2.28 1.71 9.73
CA VAL A 92 -2.28 2.44 11.01
C VAL A 92 -3.43 1.98 11.90
N ASN A 93 -4.64 1.86 11.35
CA ASN A 93 -5.80 1.39 12.13
C ASN A 93 -5.57 -0.03 12.67
N GLY A 94 -5.09 -0.96 11.85
CA GLY A 94 -4.76 -2.33 12.28
C GLY A 94 -3.68 -2.35 13.37
N TYR A 95 -2.67 -1.50 13.26
CA TYR A 95 -1.64 -1.35 14.28
C TYR A 95 -2.21 -0.84 15.60
N VAL A 96 -3.04 0.22 15.54
CA VAL A 96 -3.65 0.84 16.73
C VAL A 96 -4.61 -0.11 17.43
N VAL A 97 -5.56 -0.74 16.71
CA VAL A 97 -6.54 -1.65 17.32
C VAL A 97 -5.93 -2.91 17.89
N SER A 98 -4.75 -3.33 17.39
CA SER A 98 -3.99 -4.45 17.93
C SER A 98 -2.95 -4.04 18.98
N GLU A 99 -2.96 -2.79 19.43
CA GLU A 99 -1.96 -2.26 20.37
C GLU A 99 -0.52 -2.50 19.92
N GLY A 100 -0.27 -2.36 18.61
CA GLY A 100 1.03 -2.59 18.00
C GLY A 100 1.48 -4.05 17.90
N LYS A 101 0.58 -5.03 18.12
CA LYS A 101 0.98 -6.44 18.23
C LYS A 101 0.83 -7.23 16.92
N ALA A 102 -0.09 -6.85 16.03
CA ALA A 102 -0.53 -7.73 14.94
C ALA A 102 0.16 -7.48 13.59
N LEU A 103 0.85 -6.36 13.39
CA LEU A 103 1.49 -6.09 12.11
C LEU A 103 2.75 -5.23 12.21
N ARG A 104 3.60 -5.33 11.17
CA ARG A 104 4.74 -4.45 10.89
C ARG A 104 4.72 -4.07 9.42
N VAL A 105 5.12 -2.84 9.11
CA VAL A 105 5.44 -2.40 7.75
C VAL A 105 6.87 -2.85 7.45
N ILE A 106 7.05 -3.59 6.35
CA ILE A 106 8.35 -4.16 5.94
C ILE A 106 8.85 -3.63 4.61
N SER A 107 8.04 -2.91 3.84
CA SER A 107 8.42 -2.24 2.58
C SER A 107 7.40 -1.21 2.16
N GLY A 108 7.81 -0.22 1.37
CA GLY A 108 6.92 0.55 0.51
C GLY A 108 6.46 -0.24 -0.70
N VAL A 109 5.50 0.31 -1.44
CA VAL A 109 4.97 -0.26 -2.68
C VAL A 109 4.73 0.82 -3.73
N ALA A 110 4.02 1.90 -3.37
CA ALA A 110 3.66 2.95 -4.30
C ALA A 110 3.55 4.32 -3.63
N SER A 111 3.95 5.34 -4.38
CA SER A 111 3.75 6.76 -4.10
C SER A 111 2.78 7.35 -5.12
N GLY A 112 1.76 8.10 -4.70
CA GLY A 112 0.77 8.70 -5.58
C GLY A 112 -0.30 7.73 -6.08
N GLY A 113 -1.00 8.09 -7.17
CA GLY A 113 -2.05 7.26 -7.76
C GLY A 113 -3.37 7.29 -7.00
N ALA A 114 -3.67 8.38 -6.30
CA ALA A 114 -4.99 8.67 -5.75
C ALA A 114 -5.45 10.05 -6.25
N VAL A 115 -6.71 10.13 -6.64
CA VAL A 115 -7.27 11.31 -7.29
C VAL A 115 -8.70 11.61 -6.82
N PHE A 116 -9.04 12.90 -6.81
CA PHE A 116 -10.41 13.35 -6.60
C PHE A 116 -11.02 13.72 -7.95
N ILE A 117 -12.04 12.99 -8.34
CA ILE A 117 -12.77 13.15 -9.59
C ILE A 117 -14.16 13.71 -9.29
N VAL A 118 -14.59 14.70 -10.07
CA VAL A 118 -15.97 15.23 -10.02
C VAL A 118 -16.61 15.08 -11.38
N ARG A 119 -17.95 14.91 -11.40
CA ARG A 119 -18.69 14.88 -12.66
C ARG A 119 -18.67 16.25 -13.32
N ASN A 120 -18.57 16.28 -14.64
CA ASN A 120 -18.60 17.51 -15.42
C ASN A 120 -19.91 18.30 -15.25
N ASP A 121 -21.02 17.59 -15.02
CA ASP A 121 -22.36 18.18 -14.83
C ASP A 121 -22.74 18.37 -13.34
N SER A 122 -21.80 18.21 -12.40
CA SER A 122 -22.05 18.39 -10.96
C SER A 122 -22.20 19.86 -10.52
N GLY A 123 -21.80 20.81 -11.37
CA GLY A 123 -21.75 22.23 -11.03
C GLY A 123 -20.57 22.60 -10.12
N ILE A 124 -19.68 21.66 -9.78
CA ILE A 124 -18.51 21.91 -8.95
C ILE A 124 -17.42 22.55 -9.81
N GLN A 125 -16.95 23.74 -9.45
CA GLN A 125 -15.80 24.40 -10.08
C GLN A 125 -14.65 24.58 -9.07
N SER A 126 -14.99 24.73 -7.81
CA SER A 126 -14.04 24.92 -6.70
C SER A 126 -14.57 24.25 -5.44
N THR A 127 -13.76 24.27 -4.36
CA THR A 127 -14.18 23.76 -3.04
C THR A 127 -15.42 24.52 -2.50
N LYS A 128 -15.65 25.77 -2.88
CA LYS A 128 -16.83 26.56 -2.46
C LYS A 128 -18.15 25.91 -2.86
N ASP A 129 -18.14 25.06 -3.88
CA ASP A 129 -19.32 24.40 -4.43
C ASP A 129 -19.64 23.06 -3.74
N PHE A 130 -18.90 22.67 -2.68
CA PHE A 130 -19.06 21.38 -2.00
C PHE A 130 -20.28 21.31 -1.07
N ALA A 131 -20.84 22.46 -0.67
CA ALA A 131 -22.02 22.50 0.19
C ALA A 131 -23.19 21.73 -0.44
N GLY A 132 -23.76 20.77 0.30
CA GLY A 132 -24.86 19.93 -0.16
C GLY A 132 -24.48 18.82 -1.15
N LYS A 133 -23.21 18.71 -1.53
CA LYS A 133 -22.73 17.68 -2.46
C LYS A 133 -22.57 16.32 -1.79
N LYS A 134 -22.55 15.29 -2.64
CA LYS A 134 -22.41 13.89 -2.27
C LYS A 134 -21.16 13.32 -2.92
N PHE A 135 -20.22 12.90 -2.12
CA PHE A 135 -18.97 12.29 -2.55
C PHE A 135 -18.88 10.83 -2.13
N ALA A 136 -18.08 10.04 -2.82
CA ALA A 136 -17.78 8.67 -2.43
C ALA A 136 -16.28 8.45 -2.22
N SER A 137 -15.95 7.45 -1.39
CA SER A 137 -14.61 6.95 -1.15
C SER A 137 -14.63 5.45 -0.93
N PRO A 138 -13.51 4.69 -1.13
CA PRO A 138 -13.48 3.26 -0.82
C PRO A 138 -13.61 3.04 0.67
N GLN A 139 -14.47 2.18 1.12
CA GLN A 139 -14.72 1.76 2.50
C GLN A 139 -14.34 2.79 3.60
N ILE A 140 -15.07 2.78 4.71
CA ILE A 140 -14.78 3.65 5.86
C ILE A 140 -13.38 3.35 6.44
N GLY A 141 -12.60 4.40 6.74
CA GLY A 141 -11.25 4.26 7.28
C GLY A 141 -10.19 3.81 6.28
N ASN A 142 -10.55 3.65 4.99
CA ASN A 142 -9.56 3.45 3.93
C ASN A 142 -8.79 4.75 3.65
N THR A 143 -7.64 4.65 2.95
CA THR A 143 -6.75 5.77 2.68
C THR A 143 -7.48 6.94 2.03
N GLN A 144 -8.24 6.72 0.97
CA GLN A 144 -8.97 7.76 0.26
C GLN A 144 -10.18 8.29 1.03
N ASP A 145 -10.76 7.51 1.95
CA ASP A 145 -11.82 8.00 2.84
C ASP A 145 -11.27 9.01 3.86
N VAL A 146 -10.10 8.71 4.43
CA VAL A 146 -9.39 9.64 5.31
C VAL A 146 -8.98 10.90 4.56
N ALA A 147 -8.38 10.77 3.37
CA ALA A 147 -7.96 11.90 2.54
C ALA A 147 -9.13 12.82 2.19
N LEU A 148 -10.26 12.27 1.72
CA LEU A 148 -11.46 13.04 1.39
C LEU A 148 -12.00 13.79 2.63
N ARG A 149 -12.17 13.11 3.76
CA ARG A 149 -12.72 13.71 4.98
C ARG A 149 -11.79 14.77 5.56
N LYS A 150 -10.49 14.54 5.53
CA LYS A 150 -9.50 15.55 5.95
C LYS A 150 -9.51 16.76 5.03
N TYR A 151 -9.55 16.55 3.71
CA TYR A 151 -9.64 17.63 2.73
C TYR A 151 -10.92 18.48 2.91
N LEU A 152 -12.06 17.84 3.17
CA LEU A 152 -13.30 18.54 3.50
C LEU A 152 -13.15 19.37 4.76
N LEU A 153 -12.59 18.81 5.83
CA LEU A 153 -12.37 19.48 7.11
C LEU A 153 -11.47 20.72 6.94
N ASP A 154 -10.35 20.58 6.22
CA ASP A 154 -9.38 21.66 5.97
C ASP A 154 -9.97 22.81 5.14
N ASN A 155 -10.99 22.51 4.32
CA ASN A 155 -11.72 23.51 3.55
C ASN A 155 -12.99 24.03 4.27
N GLY A 156 -13.13 23.75 5.58
CA GLY A 156 -14.21 24.28 6.43
C GLY A 156 -15.53 23.55 6.32
N PHE A 157 -15.56 22.36 5.70
CA PHE A 157 -16.78 21.56 5.58
C PHE A 157 -16.87 20.49 6.68
N LYS A 158 -18.10 20.27 7.14
CA LYS A 158 -18.43 19.11 7.97
C LYS A 158 -19.25 18.12 7.17
N THR A 159 -18.95 16.85 7.34
CA THR A 159 -19.75 15.76 6.77
C THR A 159 -21.07 15.60 7.52
N LYS A 160 -22.10 15.00 6.87
CA LYS A 160 -23.42 14.79 7.47
C LYS A 160 -23.35 14.01 8.80
N ASP A 161 -22.51 13.00 8.88
CA ASP A 161 -22.27 12.22 10.11
C ASP A 161 -21.62 13.04 11.25
N LYS A 162 -21.08 14.22 10.94
CA LYS A 162 -20.56 15.21 11.90
C LYS A 162 -21.43 16.46 12.01
N GLY A 163 -22.72 16.38 11.56
CA GLY A 163 -23.67 17.48 11.65
C GLY A 163 -23.53 18.58 10.58
N GLY A 164 -22.82 18.31 9.49
CA GLY A 164 -22.67 19.20 8.34
C GLY A 164 -23.64 18.88 7.20
N ASN A 165 -23.32 19.39 6.02
CA ASN A 165 -24.16 19.27 4.83
C ASN A 165 -23.51 18.52 3.65
N VAL A 166 -22.25 18.09 3.75
CA VAL A 166 -21.59 17.27 2.74
C VAL A 166 -21.78 15.80 3.09
N GLU A 167 -22.24 15.01 2.12
CA GLU A 167 -22.40 13.57 2.30
C GLU A 167 -21.16 12.83 1.79
N VAL A 168 -20.62 11.88 2.60
CA VAL A 168 -19.56 10.99 2.18
C VAL A 168 -20.04 9.55 2.29
N LEU A 169 -19.98 8.82 1.16
CA LEU A 169 -20.38 7.43 1.03
C LEU A 169 -19.15 6.53 0.92
N PRO A 170 -18.76 5.82 1.99
CA PRO A 170 -17.64 4.88 1.96
C PRO A 170 -18.12 3.52 1.41
N ILE A 171 -17.91 3.28 0.12
CA ILE A 171 -18.38 2.09 -0.61
C ILE A 171 -17.27 1.49 -1.48
N LYS A 172 -17.49 0.29 -2.05
CA LYS A 172 -16.49 -0.38 -2.91
C LYS A 172 -16.27 0.39 -4.21
N ASN A 173 -15.05 0.38 -4.74
CA ASN A 173 -14.71 1.08 -5.99
C ASN A 173 -15.63 0.72 -7.19
N PRO A 174 -15.99 -0.55 -7.45
CA PRO A 174 -16.94 -0.86 -8.51
C PRO A 174 -18.32 -0.19 -8.32
N ASP A 175 -18.78 -0.11 -7.06
CA ASP A 175 -20.07 0.51 -6.73
C ASP A 175 -19.99 2.04 -6.88
N ILE A 176 -18.82 2.65 -6.58
CA ILE A 176 -18.56 4.09 -6.84
C ILE A 176 -18.76 4.40 -8.32
N LEU A 177 -18.18 3.60 -9.22
CA LEU A 177 -18.33 3.79 -10.66
C LEU A 177 -19.82 3.72 -11.06
N ILE A 178 -20.57 2.75 -10.54
CA ILE A 178 -22.00 2.59 -10.82
C ILE A 178 -22.80 3.83 -10.38
N LEU A 179 -22.58 4.32 -9.14
CA LEU A 179 -23.28 5.49 -8.62
C LEU A 179 -22.90 6.78 -9.37
N PHE A 180 -21.63 6.88 -9.79
CA PHE A 180 -21.16 8.00 -10.59
C PHE A 180 -21.84 8.05 -11.97
N LEU A 181 -21.93 6.91 -12.66
CA LEU A 181 -22.63 6.75 -13.93
C LEU A 181 -24.12 7.06 -13.82
N LYS A 182 -24.76 6.66 -12.71
CA LYS A 182 -26.17 6.97 -12.42
C LYS A 182 -26.41 8.40 -11.94
N LYS A 183 -25.34 9.20 -11.78
CA LYS A 183 -25.39 10.57 -11.25
C LYS A 183 -25.94 10.66 -9.81
N GLU A 184 -25.77 9.60 -9.03
CA GLU A 184 -26.20 9.55 -7.63
C GLU A 184 -25.16 10.15 -6.68
N ILE A 185 -23.92 10.38 -7.16
CA ILE A 185 -22.84 11.09 -6.47
C ILE A 185 -22.27 12.19 -7.36
N ASP A 186 -21.72 13.24 -6.77
CA ASP A 186 -21.16 14.40 -7.48
C ASP A 186 -19.66 14.23 -7.78
N GLY A 187 -18.98 13.41 -7.00
CA GLY A 187 -17.57 13.12 -7.16
C GLY A 187 -17.11 11.95 -6.29
N ALA A 188 -15.86 11.56 -6.46
CA ALA A 188 -15.26 10.50 -5.66
C ALA A 188 -13.74 10.67 -5.54
N TRP A 189 -13.19 10.32 -4.36
CA TRP A 189 -11.76 10.21 -4.14
C TRP A 189 -11.38 8.73 -4.19
N VAL A 190 -10.62 8.35 -5.20
CA VAL A 190 -10.38 6.95 -5.53
C VAL A 190 -8.91 6.68 -5.91
N PRO A 191 -8.42 5.46 -5.75
CA PRO A 191 -7.13 5.05 -6.31
C PRO A 191 -7.23 4.80 -7.81
N GLU A 192 -6.09 4.85 -8.52
CA GLU A 192 -6.02 4.38 -9.89
C GLU A 192 -6.10 2.83 -9.97
N PRO A 193 -6.76 2.27 -10.99
CA PRO A 193 -7.26 2.90 -12.22
C PRO A 193 -8.70 3.45 -12.14
N TRP A 194 -9.28 3.51 -10.96
CA TRP A 194 -10.69 3.92 -10.79
C TRP A 194 -10.88 5.41 -11.13
N GLY A 195 -9.86 6.25 -10.85
CA GLY A 195 -9.89 7.65 -11.25
C GLY A 195 -10.06 7.81 -12.76
N GLU A 196 -9.23 7.14 -13.53
CA GLU A 196 -9.30 7.19 -14.99
C GLU A 196 -10.60 6.61 -15.55
N LYS A 197 -11.14 5.53 -14.93
CA LYS A 197 -12.46 5.01 -15.30
C LYS A 197 -13.58 6.03 -15.05
N LEU A 198 -13.58 6.73 -13.93
CA LEU A 198 -14.56 7.79 -13.66
C LEU A 198 -14.46 8.94 -14.69
N ILE A 199 -13.24 9.26 -15.15
CA ILE A 199 -13.06 10.28 -16.19
C ILE A 199 -13.60 9.79 -17.53
N LYS A 200 -13.19 8.62 -17.99
CA LYS A 200 -13.47 8.15 -19.36
C LYS A 200 -14.85 7.53 -19.53
N GLU A 201 -15.26 6.72 -18.57
CA GLU A 201 -16.55 6.03 -18.63
C GLU A 201 -17.67 6.88 -18.00
N GLY A 202 -17.34 7.64 -16.93
CA GLY A 202 -18.32 8.41 -16.15
C GLY A 202 -18.49 9.87 -16.59
N ASN A 203 -17.80 10.34 -17.62
CA ASN A 203 -17.75 11.76 -17.99
C ASN A 203 -17.33 12.65 -16.80
N GLY A 204 -16.34 12.19 -16.04
CA GLY A 204 -15.73 12.93 -14.95
C GLY A 204 -14.60 13.82 -15.42
N ARG A 205 -14.12 14.65 -14.52
CA ARG A 205 -12.86 15.39 -14.68
C ARG A 205 -12.03 15.32 -13.42
N LEU A 206 -10.73 15.39 -13.59
CA LEU A 206 -9.82 15.53 -12.47
C LEU A 206 -10.08 16.86 -11.76
N PHE A 207 -10.50 16.79 -10.49
CA PHE A 207 -10.61 17.96 -9.63
C PHE A 207 -9.29 18.20 -8.91
N LEU A 208 -8.66 17.11 -8.40
CA LEU A 208 -7.41 17.18 -7.68
C LEU A 208 -6.62 15.88 -7.85
N ASP A 209 -5.34 15.98 -8.22
CA ASP A 209 -4.34 14.94 -8.01
C ASP A 209 -3.84 15.06 -6.57
N GLU A 210 -3.97 14.01 -5.75
CA GLU A 210 -3.62 14.05 -4.34
C GLU A 210 -2.14 14.38 -4.11
N ARG A 211 -1.26 14.10 -5.07
CA ARG A 211 0.17 14.44 -5.01
C ARG A 211 0.39 15.91 -4.69
N SER A 212 -0.43 16.80 -5.27
CA SER A 212 -0.33 18.25 -5.06
C SER A 212 -0.56 18.72 -3.61
N LEU A 213 -1.04 17.85 -2.73
CA LEU A 213 -1.23 18.13 -1.30
C LEU A 213 -0.01 17.71 -0.44
N TRP A 214 1.01 17.09 -1.07
CA TRP A 214 2.10 16.48 -0.35
C TRP A 214 3.45 17.09 -0.74
N PRO A 215 4.42 17.15 0.20
CA PRO A 215 5.77 17.63 -0.10
C PRO A 215 6.43 16.84 -1.25
N ALA A 216 7.05 17.55 -2.17
CA ALA A 216 7.71 16.98 -3.36
C ALA A 216 6.82 16.07 -4.20
N ASP A 217 5.49 16.26 -4.16
CA ASP A 217 4.48 15.46 -4.84
C ASP A 217 4.55 13.94 -4.51
N LYS A 218 5.08 13.60 -3.32
CA LYS A 218 5.28 12.21 -2.88
C LYS A 218 4.52 11.90 -1.61
N PHE A 219 3.82 10.78 -1.61
CA PHE A 219 3.14 10.24 -0.43
C PHE A 219 2.83 8.76 -0.62
N VAL A 220 2.88 8.02 0.48
CA VAL A 220 2.60 6.58 0.44
C VAL A 220 1.12 6.32 0.14
N THR A 221 0.85 5.47 -0.85
CA THR A 221 -0.50 4.96 -1.14
C THR A 221 -0.61 3.47 -0.96
N ALA A 222 0.52 2.77 -0.96
CA ALA A 222 0.59 1.36 -0.63
C ALA A 222 1.93 1.01 0.03
N ASN A 223 1.88 0.10 0.99
CA ASN A 223 3.01 -0.51 1.68
C ASN A 223 2.76 -2.02 1.85
N ILE A 224 3.78 -2.77 2.25
CA ILE A 224 3.65 -4.18 2.64
C ILE A 224 3.63 -4.27 4.14
N ILE A 225 2.59 -4.93 4.67
CA ILE A 225 2.51 -5.33 6.07
C ILE A 225 2.70 -6.83 6.22
N VAL A 226 3.20 -7.26 7.38
CA VAL A 226 3.39 -8.66 7.74
C VAL A 226 2.94 -8.92 9.17
N ASN A 227 2.43 -10.11 9.44
CA ASN A 227 2.19 -10.60 10.79
C ASN A 227 3.56 -10.81 11.50
N PRO A 228 3.83 -10.19 12.68
CA PRO A 228 5.13 -10.26 13.35
C PRO A 228 5.52 -11.68 13.79
N GLU A 229 4.55 -12.52 14.13
CA GLU A 229 4.82 -13.91 14.49
C GLU A 229 5.25 -14.72 13.26
N TYR A 230 4.59 -14.50 12.12
CA TYR A 230 5.00 -15.12 10.85
C TYR A 230 6.41 -14.67 10.45
N LEU A 231 6.70 -13.35 10.53
CA LEU A 231 8.03 -12.79 10.26
C LEU A 231 9.10 -13.42 11.13
N LYS A 232 8.85 -13.54 12.44
CA LYS A 232 9.78 -14.14 13.41
C LYS A 232 10.05 -15.63 13.10
N ASN A 233 9.01 -16.38 12.74
CA ASN A 233 9.10 -17.82 12.54
C ASN A 233 9.55 -18.20 11.11
N ASN A 234 9.43 -17.30 10.14
CA ASN A 234 9.74 -17.54 8.72
C ASN A 234 10.50 -16.36 8.08
N PRO A 235 11.61 -15.87 8.67
CA PRO A 235 12.34 -14.73 8.13
C PRO A 235 12.93 -15.04 6.74
N ASP A 236 13.26 -16.31 6.46
CA ASP A 236 13.73 -16.81 5.17
C ASP A 236 12.66 -16.66 4.07
N VAL A 237 11.39 -16.90 4.38
CA VAL A 237 10.28 -16.71 3.46
C VAL A 237 10.08 -15.22 3.15
N ILE A 238 10.10 -14.38 4.18
CA ILE A 238 9.92 -12.94 4.03
C ILE A 238 11.09 -12.31 3.26
N LYS A 239 12.35 -12.77 3.49
CA LYS A 239 13.50 -12.30 2.70
C LYS A 239 13.30 -12.59 1.21
N LYS A 240 12.97 -13.83 0.83
CA LYS A 240 12.69 -14.20 -0.56
C LYS A 240 11.53 -13.42 -1.16
N PHE A 241 10.47 -13.22 -0.40
CA PHE A 241 9.32 -12.42 -0.85
C PHE A 241 9.72 -10.97 -1.12
N LEU A 242 10.47 -10.33 -0.21
CA LEU A 242 10.96 -8.97 -0.40
C LEU A 242 11.98 -8.87 -1.54
N GLU A 243 12.84 -9.88 -1.74
CA GLU A 243 13.72 -9.96 -2.92
C GLU A 243 12.91 -9.95 -4.22
N ALA A 244 11.84 -10.76 -4.28
CA ALA A 244 10.93 -10.77 -5.42
C ALA A 244 10.24 -9.42 -5.62
N HIS A 245 9.76 -8.79 -4.54
CA HIS A 245 9.14 -7.48 -4.59
C HIS A 245 10.09 -6.37 -5.09
N VAL A 246 11.34 -6.35 -4.60
CA VAL A 246 12.34 -5.38 -5.04
C VAL A 246 12.69 -5.60 -6.52
N ASN A 247 12.90 -6.86 -6.94
CA ASN A 247 13.17 -7.19 -8.34
C ASN A 247 12.03 -6.75 -9.26
N GLU A 248 10.79 -7.03 -8.86
CA GLU A 248 9.59 -6.67 -9.63
C GLU A 248 9.44 -5.14 -9.73
N THR A 249 9.71 -4.42 -8.63
CA THR A 249 9.70 -2.95 -8.64
C THR A 249 10.71 -2.39 -9.63
N GLN A 250 11.94 -2.91 -9.64
CA GLN A 250 12.97 -2.50 -10.58
C GLN A 250 12.57 -2.81 -12.02
N TRP A 251 12.12 -4.05 -12.26
CA TRP A 251 11.72 -4.49 -13.60
C TRP A 251 10.59 -3.62 -14.17
N ILE A 252 9.53 -3.32 -13.40
CA ILE A 252 8.42 -2.47 -13.85
C ILE A 252 8.93 -1.05 -14.18
N ASN A 253 9.81 -0.48 -13.36
CA ASN A 253 10.31 0.86 -13.56
C ASN A 253 11.22 0.97 -14.79
N GLU A 254 11.96 -0.09 -15.11
CA GLU A 254 12.86 -0.17 -16.27
C GLU A 254 12.12 -0.54 -17.57
N HIS A 255 11.03 -1.31 -17.49
CA HIS A 255 10.30 -1.89 -18.63
C HIS A 255 8.83 -1.45 -18.69
N LYS A 256 8.57 -0.14 -18.53
CA LYS A 256 7.22 0.43 -18.35
C LYS A 256 6.19 -0.08 -19.37
N GLU A 257 6.54 -0.10 -20.66
CA GLU A 257 5.61 -0.53 -21.73
C GLU A 257 5.24 -2.02 -21.62
N GLU A 258 6.20 -2.87 -21.28
CA GLU A 258 5.99 -4.30 -21.09
C GLU A 258 5.20 -4.56 -19.81
N ALA A 259 5.52 -3.81 -18.74
CA ALA A 259 4.82 -3.88 -17.46
C ALA A 259 3.34 -3.51 -17.59
N LEU A 260 3.00 -2.48 -18.37
CA LEU A 260 1.60 -2.13 -18.64
C LEU A 260 0.83 -3.26 -19.33
N LYS A 261 1.43 -3.89 -20.34
CA LYS A 261 0.82 -5.03 -21.05
C LYS A 261 0.63 -6.23 -20.12
N THR A 262 1.68 -6.55 -19.34
CA THR A 262 1.65 -7.64 -18.38
C THR A 262 0.62 -7.38 -17.28
N PHE A 263 0.59 -6.17 -16.72
CA PHE A 263 -0.42 -5.77 -15.74
C PHE A 263 -1.84 -5.99 -16.28
N ASN A 264 -2.12 -5.49 -17.49
CA ASN A 264 -3.45 -5.59 -18.09
C ASN A 264 -3.86 -7.04 -18.40
N PHE A 265 -2.90 -7.86 -18.82
CA PHE A 265 -3.10 -9.30 -19.02
C PHE A 265 -3.43 -10.03 -17.71
N GLU A 266 -2.68 -9.76 -16.63
CA GLU A 266 -2.91 -10.38 -15.32
C GLU A 266 -4.19 -9.84 -14.66
N LEU A 267 -4.50 -8.55 -14.84
CA LEU A 267 -5.76 -7.96 -14.40
C LEU A 267 -6.96 -8.67 -15.06
N LYS A 268 -6.87 -8.96 -16.37
CA LYS A 268 -7.91 -9.69 -17.10
C LYS A 268 -8.12 -11.10 -16.55
N LYS A 269 -7.04 -11.82 -16.25
CA LYS A 269 -7.13 -13.17 -15.64
C LYS A 269 -7.83 -13.11 -14.27
N LEU A 270 -7.53 -12.08 -13.48
CA LEU A 270 -8.03 -11.92 -12.12
C LEU A 270 -9.48 -11.41 -12.07
N THR A 271 -9.86 -10.49 -12.96
CA THR A 271 -11.15 -9.75 -12.89
C THR A 271 -12.08 -10.01 -14.08
N GLY A 272 -11.58 -10.62 -15.14
CA GLY A 272 -12.28 -10.77 -16.42
C GLY A 272 -12.29 -9.49 -17.28
N GLN A 273 -11.70 -8.38 -16.81
CA GLN A 273 -11.72 -7.08 -17.48
C GLN A 273 -10.32 -6.58 -17.82
N THR A 274 -10.22 -5.82 -18.92
CA THR A 274 -9.03 -5.06 -19.29
C THR A 274 -9.30 -3.57 -19.18
N ILE A 275 -8.23 -2.79 -19.12
CA ILE A 275 -8.27 -1.32 -19.19
C ILE A 275 -7.71 -0.93 -20.57
N PRO A 276 -8.35 -0.03 -21.33
CA PRO A 276 -7.76 0.51 -22.56
C PRO A 276 -6.35 1.05 -22.35
N ASP A 277 -5.44 0.84 -23.30
CA ASP A 277 -4.02 1.13 -23.12
C ASP A 277 -3.73 2.60 -22.81
N ASP A 278 -4.47 3.52 -23.42
CA ASP A 278 -4.36 4.97 -23.17
C ASP A 278 -4.78 5.33 -21.74
N GLN A 279 -5.86 4.73 -21.24
CA GLN A 279 -6.33 4.91 -19.86
C GLN A 279 -5.33 4.31 -18.86
N LEU A 280 -4.82 3.12 -19.14
CA LEU A 280 -3.84 2.45 -18.29
C LEU A 280 -2.54 3.26 -18.18
N LYS A 281 -2.06 3.78 -19.31
CA LYS A 281 -0.87 4.62 -19.36
C LYS A 281 -1.05 5.92 -18.57
N GLU A 282 -2.20 6.57 -18.73
CA GLU A 282 -2.53 7.79 -17.98
C GLU A 282 -2.62 7.52 -16.48
N ALA A 283 -3.30 6.45 -16.06
CA ALA A 283 -3.41 6.05 -14.67
C ALA A 283 -2.04 5.74 -14.04
N PHE A 284 -1.15 5.03 -14.75
CA PHE A 284 0.23 4.77 -14.30
C PHE A 284 1.08 6.04 -14.20
N SER A 285 0.80 7.08 -15.00
CA SER A 285 1.56 8.35 -14.96
C SER A 285 1.39 9.11 -13.63
N ARG A 286 0.34 8.80 -12.87
CA ARG A 286 0.02 9.46 -11.61
C ARG A 286 0.65 8.81 -10.38
N LEU A 287 1.47 7.75 -10.55
CA LEU A 287 2.12 7.08 -9.43
C LEU A 287 3.55 6.65 -9.76
N GLU A 288 4.32 6.41 -8.71
CA GLU A 288 5.62 5.77 -8.77
C GLU A 288 5.57 4.47 -7.96
N LEU A 289 6.11 3.37 -8.53
CA LEU A 289 6.32 2.15 -7.77
C LEU A 289 7.66 2.21 -7.07
N THR A 290 7.68 1.87 -5.78
CA THR A 290 8.84 2.04 -4.93
C THR A 290 8.86 0.98 -3.83
N TYR A 291 10.01 0.69 -3.29
CA TYR A 291 10.18 -0.07 -2.04
C TYR A 291 10.42 0.84 -0.82
N ASP A 292 10.56 2.17 -1.03
CA ASP A 292 10.63 3.14 0.07
C ASP A 292 9.24 3.28 0.71
N PRO A 293 9.10 3.02 2.02
CA PRO A 293 7.82 3.13 2.71
C PRO A 293 7.36 4.57 2.95
N LEU A 294 8.14 5.58 2.59
CA LEU A 294 7.81 7.01 2.73
C LEU A 294 7.28 7.34 4.14
N GLN A 295 8.05 6.98 5.16
CA GLN A 295 7.63 6.93 6.56
C GLN A 295 6.97 8.23 7.05
N GLU A 296 7.53 9.39 6.71
CA GLU A 296 7.00 10.70 7.12
C GLU A 296 5.57 10.93 6.60
N THR A 297 5.30 10.48 5.38
CA THR A 297 3.97 10.66 4.75
C THR A 297 2.94 9.71 5.35
N LEU A 298 3.34 8.48 5.76
CA LEU A 298 2.47 7.59 6.51
C LEU A 298 2.12 8.17 7.88
N ILE A 299 3.10 8.72 8.59
CA ILE A 299 2.87 9.38 9.89
C ILE A 299 1.94 10.59 9.73
N LYS A 300 2.12 11.39 8.66
CA LYS A 300 1.19 12.48 8.37
C LYS A 300 -0.23 11.95 8.11
N SER A 301 -0.38 10.90 7.31
CA SER A 301 -1.68 10.27 7.06
C SER A 301 -2.34 9.72 8.32
N ALA A 302 -1.54 9.20 9.27
CA ALA A 302 -2.02 8.81 10.59
C ALA A 302 -2.51 10.01 11.41
N ASN A 303 -1.80 11.14 11.37
CA ASN A 303 -2.24 12.38 12.03
C ASN A 303 -3.56 12.88 11.44
N ASP A 304 -3.70 12.84 10.12
CA ASP A 304 -4.94 13.21 9.41
C ASP A 304 -6.12 12.33 9.87
N ALA A 305 -5.90 11.01 9.99
CA ALA A 305 -6.90 10.06 10.51
C ALA A 305 -7.25 10.35 11.98
N PHE A 306 -6.28 10.73 12.80
CA PHE A 306 -6.51 11.12 14.19
C PHE A 306 -7.36 12.41 14.28
N GLU A 307 -7.04 13.43 13.49
CA GLU A 307 -7.75 14.71 13.47
C GLU A 307 -9.23 14.57 13.05
N ILE A 308 -9.55 13.66 12.13
CA ILE A 308 -10.95 13.37 11.77
C ILE A 308 -11.64 12.42 12.76
N GLY A 309 -10.93 11.96 13.82
CA GLY A 309 -11.48 11.14 14.90
C GLY A 309 -11.50 9.63 14.65
N TYR A 310 -10.73 9.12 13.70
CA TYR A 310 -10.72 7.69 13.36
C TYR A 310 -9.79 6.84 14.23
N LEU A 311 -8.85 7.46 14.94
CA LEU A 311 -7.87 6.76 15.78
C LEU A 311 -8.10 6.95 17.30
N GLY A 312 -9.32 7.29 17.69
CA GLY A 312 -9.70 7.44 19.10
C GLY A 312 -9.37 8.82 19.67
N LYS A 313 -9.26 8.91 21.02
CA LYS A 313 -9.08 10.19 21.73
C LYS A 313 -7.62 10.55 22.00
N THR A 314 -6.73 9.58 21.95
CA THR A 314 -5.31 9.75 22.22
C THR A 314 -4.52 9.46 20.95
N LYS A 315 -3.59 10.34 20.61
CA LYS A 315 -2.72 10.15 19.45
C LYS A 315 -1.91 8.86 19.65
N PRO A 316 -1.96 7.92 18.67
CA PRO A 316 -1.28 6.65 18.81
C PRO A 316 0.25 6.79 18.75
N ASP A 317 0.96 5.95 19.51
CA ASP A 317 2.39 5.74 19.33
C ASP A 317 2.62 4.76 18.18
N LEU A 318 3.32 5.21 17.15
CA LEU A 318 3.65 4.43 15.95
C LEU A 318 5.14 4.08 15.87
N SER A 319 5.93 4.28 16.93
CA SER A 319 7.38 4.06 16.94
C SER A 319 7.78 2.61 16.59
N GLY A 320 6.93 1.63 16.92
CA GLY A 320 7.16 0.21 16.59
C GLY A 320 6.49 -0.28 15.30
N LEU A 321 5.97 0.62 14.45
CA LEU A 321 5.22 0.23 13.26
C LEU A 321 6.09 -0.43 12.18
N TYR A 322 7.35 -0.04 12.07
CA TYR A 322 8.26 -0.49 11.01
C TYR A 322 9.23 -1.58 11.48
N ASP A 323 9.50 -2.56 10.59
CA ASP A 323 10.63 -3.47 10.67
C ASP A 323 11.25 -3.61 9.26
N LEU A 324 12.22 -2.76 8.96
CA LEU A 324 12.83 -2.63 7.63
C LEU A 324 14.16 -3.39 7.50
N LYS A 325 14.58 -4.14 8.53
CA LYS A 325 15.89 -4.79 8.58
C LYS A 325 16.17 -5.69 7.38
N ILE A 326 15.20 -6.55 7.03
CA ILE A 326 15.36 -7.47 5.90
C ILE A 326 15.39 -6.70 4.57
N LEU A 327 14.58 -5.66 4.43
CA LEU A 327 14.59 -4.81 3.24
C LEU A 327 15.96 -4.12 3.08
N ASP A 328 16.48 -3.50 4.15
CA ASP A 328 17.79 -2.83 4.12
C ASP A 328 18.95 -3.79 3.79
N GLU A 329 18.91 -5.03 4.30
CA GLU A 329 19.85 -6.08 3.92
C GLU A 329 19.80 -6.36 2.41
N ILE A 330 18.61 -6.56 1.84
CA ILE A 330 18.39 -6.82 0.41
C ILE A 330 18.90 -5.65 -0.44
N LEU A 331 18.54 -4.42 -0.07
CA LEU A 331 18.98 -3.23 -0.80
C LEU A 331 20.50 -3.10 -0.80
N LYS A 332 21.14 -3.34 0.35
CA LYS A 332 22.61 -3.36 0.46
C LYS A 332 23.25 -4.47 -0.37
N GLU A 333 22.73 -5.70 -0.33
CA GLU A 333 23.19 -6.83 -1.14
C GLU A 333 23.12 -6.53 -2.65
N LYS A 334 22.11 -5.75 -3.08
CA LYS A 334 21.91 -5.32 -4.47
C LYS A 334 22.66 -4.04 -4.85
N GLY A 335 23.37 -3.40 -3.93
CA GLY A 335 24.02 -2.10 -4.17
C GLY A 335 23.03 -0.96 -4.40
N LEU A 336 21.81 -1.09 -3.91
CA LEU A 336 20.77 -0.06 -3.98
C LEU A 336 20.85 0.88 -2.77
N GLN A 337 20.30 2.08 -2.93
CA GLN A 337 20.20 3.03 -1.82
C GLN A 337 19.30 2.45 -0.71
N GLY A 338 19.79 2.41 0.52
CA GLY A 338 19.03 2.02 1.70
C GLY A 338 17.92 3.02 2.02
N ILE A 339 16.95 2.57 2.83
CA ILE A 339 15.86 3.44 3.29
C ILE A 339 16.43 4.45 4.28
N ALA A 340 16.20 5.74 4.04
CA ALA A 340 16.57 6.79 4.97
C ALA A 340 15.69 6.68 6.24
N GLY A 341 16.25 6.11 7.30
CA GLY A 341 15.61 6.16 8.63
C GLY A 341 15.73 7.55 9.24
N PRO A 342 14.88 7.93 10.20
CA PRO A 342 14.97 9.19 10.91
C PRO A 342 16.32 9.40 11.63
N GLU A 343 17.10 8.35 11.87
CA GLU A 343 18.42 8.40 12.48
C GLU A 343 19.56 8.71 11.49
N ASN A 344 19.37 8.56 10.19
CA ASN A 344 20.42 8.76 9.18
C ASN A 344 20.50 10.19 8.62
N GLN A 345 19.63 11.10 9.02
CA GLN A 345 19.68 12.51 8.59
C GLN A 345 20.67 13.37 9.40
N THR A 346 21.26 12.87 10.50
CA THR A 346 22.16 13.63 11.35
C THR A 346 23.66 13.51 11.02
N THR A 347 24.09 12.69 10.04
CA THR A 347 25.51 12.44 9.79
C THR A 347 26.06 12.92 8.45
N THR A 348 25.33 13.64 7.62
CA THR A 348 25.86 14.23 6.37
C THR A 348 26.09 15.74 6.43
N GLY A 349 26.14 16.34 7.61
CA GLY A 349 26.33 17.77 7.83
C GLY A 349 27.54 18.15 8.66
N SER A 350 28.75 17.56 8.43
CA SER A 350 30.00 18.17 8.95
C SER A 350 31.23 17.58 8.27
N ASN A 351 31.67 18.20 7.16
CA ASN A 351 33.07 18.43 6.83
C ASN A 351 33.19 19.23 5.54
N ALA A 352 33.12 20.55 5.69
CA ALA A 352 33.78 21.48 4.79
C ALA A 352 34.16 22.72 5.62
N SER A 353 35.31 22.60 6.28
CA SER A 353 36.03 23.77 6.77
C SER A 353 36.82 24.32 5.60
N SER A 354 36.53 25.55 5.20
CA SER A 354 37.55 26.50 4.77
C SER A 354 36.92 27.89 4.68
N GLY A 355 37.53 28.80 5.38
CA GLY A 355 37.10 30.16 5.61
C GLY A 355 36.92 30.98 4.34
N THR A 356 35.98 31.89 4.45
CA THR A 356 36.04 33.16 3.77
C THR A 356 35.20 34.17 4.57
N THR A 357 35.88 35.25 4.92
CA THR A 357 35.49 36.45 5.67
C THR A 357 34.17 37.08 5.19
N ILE A 358 33.33 37.43 6.16
CA ILE A 358 32.13 38.25 6.01
C ILE A 358 32.54 39.73 5.85
N PRO A 359 32.01 40.49 4.90
CA PRO A 359 31.94 41.94 5.02
C PRO A 359 30.59 42.35 5.59
N THR A 360 30.67 42.97 6.74
CA THR A 360 29.60 43.76 7.36
C THR A 360 29.11 44.87 6.42
N LEU A 361 27.85 44.95 6.14
CA LEU A 361 27.23 46.15 5.56
C LEU A 361 26.12 46.64 6.47
N THR A 362 26.45 47.81 7.06
CA THR A 362 25.66 48.67 7.91
C THR A 362 24.37 49.15 7.20
N ALA A 363 23.34 49.24 8.00
CA ALA A 363 22.05 49.85 7.69
C ALA A 363 22.18 51.34 7.31
N ASN A 364 21.40 51.80 6.34
CA ASN A 364 20.91 53.16 6.27
C ASN A 364 19.44 53.20 5.86
N LEU A 365 18.63 53.53 6.84
CA LEU A 365 17.27 54.04 6.69
C LEU A 365 17.35 55.48 6.11
N ARG A 366 16.60 55.76 5.07
CA ARG A 366 15.97 57.09 4.88
C ARG A 366 14.68 56.96 4.02
N ASN A 367 13.65 57.52 4.65
CA ASN A 367 12.35 57.87 4.09
C ASN A 367 12.38 58.61 2.75
N THR A 368 11.43 58.37 1.88
CA THR A 368 10.75 59.49 1.18
C THR A 368 9.31 59.12 0.89
N ILE A 369 8.40 59.94 1.43
CA ILE A 369 6.97 60.05 1.14
C ILE A 369 6.82 60.99 -0.09
N VAL A 370 5.64 60.87 -0.76
CA VAL A 370 4.98 61.82 -1.70
C VAL A 370 5.09 61.39 -3.18
N ALA A 371 4.01 61.00 -3.77
CA ALA A 371 2.83 61.58 -4.39
C ALA A 371 1.91 60.45 -4.95
#